data_94558b0ecb6db4eef0d30478c2a290f6
#
_entry.id   94558b0ecb6db4eef0d30478c2a290f6
#
_cell.length_a   1.000
_cell.length_b   1.000
_cell.length_c   1.000
_cell.angle_alpha   90.00
_cell.angle_beta   90.00
_cell.angle_gamma   90.00
#
_symmetry.space_group_name_H-M   'P 1'
#
loop_
_entity.id
_entity.type
_entity.pdbx_description
1 polymer ?
#
loop_
_entity_poly.entity_id
_entity_poly.type
_entity_poly.pdbx_seq_one_letter_code
_entity_poly.pdbx_strand_id
1 'polypeptide(L)'
;MALIFESENFEVITPEQPHVSRSDGGHLIINPKVPVEDRTRLSREQAIELIKLTMVSGEAMKTVLTQKGIEIGRINYQDNGNWRHELHVHLYGRARAATIQIYGHPIRLPPTPEAFKEQMGNLEPLSEDDVAALKAELIRLLSTDRYRDF
;
A
#
# COMPACT_ATOMS: atom_id res chain seq x y z
N MET A 1 4.61 6.93 10.38
CA MET A 1 3.52 6.03 9.94
C MET A 1 2.19 6.77 10.08
N ALA A 2 1.41 6.83 9.01
CA ALA A 2 0.10 7.47 9.05
C ALA A 2 -1.00 6.46 8.72
N LEU A 3 -2.05 6.46 9.55
CA LEU A 3 -3.24 5.65 9.33
C LEU A 3 -4.11 6.32 8.26
N ILE A 4 -4.47 5.56 7.22
CA ILE A 4 -5.35 6.01 6.15
C ILE A 4 -6.77 5.52 6.38
N PHE A 5 -6.91 4.25 6.71
CA PHE A 5 -8.23 3.63 6.88
C PHE A 5 -8.15 2.45 7.85
N GLU A 6 -9.25 2.17 8.51
CA GLU A 6 -9.39 1.06 9.43
C GLU A 6 -10.70 0.34 9.18
N SER A 7 -10.64 -0.97 8.98
CA SER A 7 -11.81 -1.84 8.88
C SER A 7 -11.95 -2.69 10.15
N GLU A 8 -12.83 -3.67 10.15
CA GLU A 8 -13.04 -4.52 11.33
C GLU A 8 -11.76 -5.24 11.78
N ASN A 9 -11.05 -5.87 10.83
CA ASN A 9 -9.89 -6.71 11.13
C ASN A 9 -8.56 -6.18 10.62
N PHE A 10 -8.54 -5.10 9.84
CA PHE A 10 -7.33 -4.60 9.19
C PHE A 10 -7.19 -3.09 9.33
N GLU A 11 -5.97 -2.63 9.12
CA GLU A 11 -5.64 -1.21 8.96
C GLU A 11 -4.84 -0.98 7.68
N VAL A 12 -5.07 0.15 7.04
CA VAL A 12 -4.32 0.63 5.87
C VAL A 12 -3.48 1.82 6.31
N ILE A 13 -2.17 1.69 6.17
CA ILE A 13 -1.22 2.72 6.60
C ILE A 13 -0.28 3.12 5.46
N THR A 14 0.39 4.26 5.61
CA THR A 14 1.57 4.60 4.81
C THR A 14 2.79 4.75 5.72
N PRO A 15 3.96 4.13 5.38
CA PRO A 15 5.15 4.22 6.22
C PRO A 15 5.87 5.56 6.06
N GLU A 16 6.58 6.00 7.11
CA GLU A 16 7.46 7.18 7.07
C GLU A 16 8.70 6.95 6.21
N GLN A 17 9.17 5.70 6.15
CA GLN A 17 10.28 5.27 5.31
C GLN A 17 9.78 4.32 4.23
N PRO A 18 9.21 4.86 3.14
CA PRO A 18 8.59 4.03 2.11
C PRO A 18 9.64 3.30 1.26
N HIS A 19 9.28 2.14 0.72
CA HIS A 19 10.09 1.42 -0.26
C HIS A 19 10.02 2.07 -1.65
N VAL A 20 8.94 2.78 -1.91
CA VAL A 20 8.70 3.52 -3.15
C VAL A 20 8.38 4.95 -2.76
N SER A 21 9.18 5.90 -3.27
CA SER A 21 8.96 7.32 -3.00
C SER A 21 7.60 7.78 -3.53
N ARG A 22 7.09 8.89 -2.98
CA ARG A 22 5.85 9.52 -3.47
C ARG A 22 5.90 9.74 -4.97
N SER A 23 6.98 10.33 -5.48
CA SER A 23 7.15 10.64 -6.91
C SER A 23 7.23 9.40 -7.79
N ASP A 24 7.68 8.27 -7.24
CA ASP A 24 7.76 6.99 -7.95
C ASP A 24 6.46 6.17 -7.86
N GLY A 25 5.48 6.62 -7.06
CA GLY A 25 4.17 6.00 -6.98
C GLY A 25 3.63 5.74 -5.58
N GLY A 26 4.46 5.89 -4.55
CA GLY A 26 4.04 5.74 -3.16
C GLY A 26 3.93 4.31 -2.66
N HIS A 27 3.69 4.18 -1.35
CA HIS A 27 3.71 2.90 -0.65
C HIS A 27 2.62 2.86 0.43
N LEU A 28 1.74 1.88 0.35
CA LEU A 28 0.78 1.56 1.41
C LEU A 28 1.07 0.16 1.97
N ILE A 29 0.64 -0.06 3.20
CA ILE A 29 0.71 -1.37 3.85
C ILE A 29 -0.65 -1.67 4.46
N ILE A 30 -1.13 -2.89 4.28
CA ILE A 30 -2.33 -3.39 4.95
C ILE A 30 -1.89 -4.42 5.99
N ASN A 31 -2.22 -4.15 7.25
CA ASN A 31 -1.88 -5.01 8.38
C ASN A 31 -3.15 -5.59 9.01
N PRO A 32 -3.15 -6.89 9.41
CA PRO A 32 -4.13 -7.37 10.36
C PRO A 32 -3.99 -6.63 11.69
N LYS A 33 -5.10 -6.29 12.34
CA LYS A 33 -5.11 -5.72 13.70
C LYS A 33 -4.60 -6.71 14.73
N VAL A 34 -4.95 -7.98 14.56
CA VAL A 34 -4.40 -9.09 15.36
C VAL A 34 -3.39 -9.82 14.48
N PRO A 35 -2.10 -9.81 14.83
CA PRO A 35 -1.07 -10.42 14.00
C PRO A 35 -1.32 -11.90 13.75
N VAL A 36 -1.12 -12.33 12.51
CA VAL A 36 -1.14 -13.73 12.08
C VAL A 36 0.11 -14.01 11.26
N GLU A 37 0.51 -15.28 11.17
CA GLU A 37 1.73 -15.67 10.45
C GLU A 37 1.65 -15.34 8.96
N ASP A 38 0.60 -15.85 8.30
CA ASP A 38 0.36 -15.62 6.88
C ASP A 38 -1.13 -15.75 6.55
N ARG A 39 -1.47 -15.59 5.26
CA ARG A 39 -2.87 -15.63 4.81
C ARG A 39 -3.59 -16.95 5.06
N THR A 40 -2.86 -18.05 5.25
CA THR A 40 -3.48 -19.36 5.54
C THR A 40 -4.11 -19.40 6.93
N ARG A 41 -3.79 -18.44 7.80
CA ARG A 41 -4.34 -18.29 9.14
C ARG A 41 -5.56 -17.37 9.22
N LEU A 42 -5.96 -16.76 8.13
CA LEU A 42 -7.14 -15.92 8.09
C LEU A 42 -8.42 -16.77 8.08
N SER A 43 -9.47 -16.27 8.73
CA SER A 43 -10.81 -16.81 8.51
C SER A 43 -11.28 -16.48 7.09
N ARG A 44 -12.34 -17.14 6.64
CA ARG A 44 -12.96 -16.84 5.35
C ARG A 44 -13.34 -15.35 5.24
N GLU A 45 -13.98 -14.84 6.28
CA GLU A 45 -14.44 -13.45 6.34
C GLU A 45 -13.26 -12.48 6.30
N GLN A 46 -12.19 -12.75 7.03
CA GLN A 46 -10.97 -11.96 7.00
C GLN A 46 -10.29 -12.00 5.63
N ALA A 47 -10.27 -13.15 4.97
CA ALA A 47 -9.68 -13.27 3.63
C ALA A 47 -10.46 -12.43 2.60
N ILE A 48 -11.79 -12.45 2.66
CA ILE A 48 -12.66 -11.62 1.82
C ILE A 48 -12.40 -10.13 2.10
N GLU A 49 -12.33 -9.75 3.37
CA GLU A 49 -12.04 -8.37 3.79
C GLU A 49 -10.68 -7.90 3.28
N LEU A 50 -9.64 -8.74 3.39
CA LEU A 50 -8.30 -8.41 2.92
C LEU A 50 -8.28 -8.18 1.40
N ILE A 51 -8.89 -9.06 0.62
CA ILE A 51 -8.95 -8.89 -0.84
C ILE A 51 -9.69 -7.61 -1.21
N LYS A 52 -10.82 -7.36 -0.58
CA LYS A 52 -11.57 -6.11 -0.77
C LYS A 52 -10.71 -4.88 -0.49
N LEU A 53 -10.00 -4.86 0.63
CA LEU A 53 -9.11 -3.74 0.99
C LEU A 53 -7.95 -3.57 0.02
N THR A 54 -7.33 -4.65 -0.47
CA THR A 54 -6.27 -4.52 -1.47
C THR A 54 -6.79 -3.90 -2.76
N MET A 55 -7.97 -4.30 -3.21
CA MET A 55 -8.59 -3.77 -4.43
C MET A 55 -8.94 -2.30 -4.28
N VAL A 56 -9.65 -1.94 -3.22
CA VAL A 56 -10.09 -0.55 -3.03
C VAL A 56 -8.91 0.38 -2.76
N SER A 57 -7.91 -0.06 -2.02
CA SER A 57 -6.71 0.73 -1.75
C SER A 57 -5.88 0.94 -3.00
N GLY A 58 -5.73 -0.09 -3.83
CA GLY A 58 -5.01 0.02 -5.11
C GLY A 58 -5.72 0.97 -6.08
N GLU A 59 -7.04 0.88 -6.17
CA GLU A 59 -7.85 1.77 -6.99
C GLU A 59 -7.74 3.23 -6.50
N ALA A 60 -7.82 3.45 -5.20
CA ALA A 60 -7.66 4.78 -4.60
C ALA A 60 -6.27 5.37 -4.88
N MET A 61 -5.20 4.59 -4.71
CA MET A 61 -3.84 5.04 -5.04
C MET A 61 -3.73 5.48 -6.50
N LYS A 62 -4.21 4.65 -7.41
CA LYS A 62 -4.16 4.93 -8.84
C LYS A 62 -4.91 6.22 -9.18
N THR A 63 -6.12 6.38 -8.68
CA THR A 63 -6.94 7.56 -8.94
C THR A 63 -6.34 8.82 -8.34
N VAL A 64 -6.06 8.81 -7.04
CA VAL A 64 -5.62 10.00 -6.30
C VAL A 64 -4.26 10.50 -6.81
N LEU A 65 -3.27 9.62 -6.91
CA LEU A 65 -1.92 10.03 -7.31
C LEU A 65 -1.87 10.46 -8.78
N THR A 66 -2.62 9.80 -9.65
CA THR A 66 -2.71 10.22 -11.05
C THR A 66 -3.36 11.61 -11.17
N GLN A 67 -4.40 11.90 -10.40
CA GLN A 67 -5.01 13.24 -10.37
C GLN A 67 -4.04 14.32 -9.87
N LYS A 68 -3.07 13.93 -9.03
CA LYS A 68 -2.02 14.84 -8.53
C LYS A 68 -0.80 14.93 -9.44
N GLY A 69 -0.84 14.35 -10.63
CA GLY A 69 0.22 14.42 -11.62
C GLY A 69 1.24 13.29 -11.56
N ILE A 70 1.03 12.29 -10.70
CA ILE A 70 1.86 11.09 -10.62
C ILE A 70 1.12 9.96 -11.33
N GLU A 71 1.37 9.80 -12.64
CA GLU A 71 0.68 8.79 -13.45
C GLU A 71 1.03 7.39 -13.01
N ILE A 72 0.10 6.74 -12.33
CA ILE A 72 0.25 5.36 -11.88
C ILE A 72 -0.14 4.39 -13.00
N GLY A 73 0.83 3.66 -13.51
CA GLY A 73 0.60 2.66 -14.55
C GLY A 73 0.16 1.29 -13.99
N ARG A 74 0.57 0.97 -12.79
CA ARG A 74 0.24 -0.31 -12.13
C ARG A 74 0.38 -0.18 -10.62
N ILE A 75 -0.30 -1.05 -9.87
CA ILE A 75 -0.04 -1.31 -8.45
C ILE A 75 0.56 -2.72 -8.35
N ASN A 76 1.66 -2.87 -7.61
CA ASN A 76 2.20 -4.17 -7.23
C ASN A 76 1.74 -4.51 -5.81
N TYR A 77 1.27 -5.73 -5.62
CA TYR A 77 0.83 -6.26 -4.33
C TYR A 77 1.82 -7.34 -3.90
N GLN A 78 2.45 -7.17 -2.74
CA GLN A 78 3.47 -8.10 -2.25
C GLN A 78 3.24 -8.48 -0.79
N ASP A 79 3.29 -9.76 -0.52
CA ASP A 79 3.16 -10.38 0.80
C ASP A 79 4.30 -11.39 0.94
N ASN A 80 5.46 -10.93 1.40
CA ASN A 80 6.71 -11.71 1.34
C ASN A 80 7.10 -12.34 2.68
N GLY A 81 6.84 -11.66 3.81
CA GLY A 81 7.23 -12.14 5.13
C GLY A 81 8.75 -12.25 5.35
N ASN A 82 9.56 -11.48 4.59
CA ASN A 82 11.02 -11.62 4.63
C ASN A 82 11.66 -10.89 5.82
N TRP A 83 11.37 -9.59 5.98
CA TRP A 83 11.92 -8.80 7.09
C TRP A 83 11.03 -8.84 8.31
N ARG A 84 9.73 -8.91 8.11
CA ARG A 84 8.74 -9.12 9.16
C ARG A 84 7.93 -10.37 8.81
N HIS A 85 7.92 -11.32 9.74
CA HIS A 85 7.32 -12.64 9.51
C HIS A 85 5.79 -12.58 9.40
N GLU A 86 5.14 -11.76 10.23
CA GLU A 86 3.70 -11.65 10.27
C GLU A 86 3.12 -11.10 8.96
N LEU A 87 1.93 -11.53 8.63
CA LEU A 87 1.20 -11.11 7.44
C LEU A 87 1.13 -9.58 7.35
N HIS A 88 1.54 -9.05 6.23
CA HIS A 88 1.32 -7.67 5.83
C HIS A 88 1.41 -7.60 4.30
N VAL A 89 0.53 -6.81 3.70
CA VAL A 89 0.51 -6.66 2.25
C VAL A 89 0.99 -5.28 1.88
N HIS A 90 2.08 -5.24 1.12
CA HIS A 90 2.57 -4.00 0.52
C HIS A 90 1.81 -3.69 -0.76
N LEU A 91 1.39 -2.44 -0.92
CA LEU A 91 0.91 -1.90 -2.17
C LEU A 91 1.92 -0.86 -2.65
N TYR A 92 2.57 -1.14 -3.77
CA TYR A 92 3.52 -0.23 -4.38
C TYR A 92 2.89 0.42 -5.61
N GLY A 93 2.69 1.72 -5.58
CA GLY A 93 2.35 2.47 -6.77
C GLY A 93 3.53 2.45 -7.74
N ARG A 94 3.26 2.22 -9.01
CA ARG A 94 4.29 2.17 -10.05
C ARG A 94 4.03 3.29 -11.04
N ALA A 95 4.69 4.44 -10.79
CA ALA A 95 4.59 5.60 -11.66
C ALA A 95 5.37 5.37 -12.96
N ARG A 96 4.78 5.76 -14.10
CA ARG A 96 5.43 5.62 -15.41
C ARG A 96 6.72 6.42 -15.52
N ALA A 97 6.79 7.57 -14.85
CA ALA A 97 7.96 8.45 -14.85
C ALA A 97 8.89 8.24 -13.66
N ALA A 98 8.78 7.11 -12.95
CA ALA A 98 9.62 6.80 -11.80
C ALA A 98 11.11 6.82 -12.13
N THR A 99 11.93 7.35 -11.21
CA THR A 99 13.37 7.53 -11.41
C THR A 99 14.22 6.58 -10.57
N ILE A 100 13.72 6.09 -9.46
CA ILE A 100 14.43 5.17 -8.55
C ILE A 100 13.90 3.74 -8.73
N GLN A 101 12.60 3.55 -8.48
CA GLN A 101 11.93 2.27 -8.72
C GLN A 101 11.32 2.26 -10.13
N ILE A 102 12.15 2.04 -11.12
CA ILE A 102 11.83 2.20 -12.54
C ILE A 102 10.60 1.38 -12.95
N TYR A 103 9.67 2.03 -13.63
CA TYR A 103 8.46 1.38 -14.15
C TYR A 103 8.79 0.18 -15.06
N GLY A 104 8.08 -0.91 -14.85
CA GLY A 104 8.30 -2.15 -15.61
C GLY A 104 9.40 -3.04 -15.04
N HIS A 105 10.18 -2.57 -14.08
CA HIS A 105 11.17 -3.37 -13.37
C HIS A 105 10.62 -3.85 -12.03
N PRO A 106 11.04 -5.01 -11.53
CA PRO A 106 10.70 -5.42 -10.16
C PRO A 106 11.16 -4.37 -9.14
N ILE A 107 10.42 -4.26 -8.04
CA ILE A 107 10.87 -3.46 -6.90
C ILE A 107 12.22 -4.01 -6.42
N ARG A 108 13.19 -3.12 -6.24
CA ARG A 108 14.53 -3.46 -5.76
C ARG A 108 14.72 -2.91 -4.35
N LEU A 109 15.01 -3.81 -3.41
CA LEU A 109 15.33 -3.47 -2.05
C LEU A 109 16.68 -4.08 -1.69
N PRO A 110 17.47 -3.41 -0.84
CA PRO A 110 18.64 -4.03 -0.22
C PRO A 110 18.26 -5.30 0.54
N PRO A 111 19.22 -6.21 0.79
CA PRO A 111 18.89 -7.52 1.38
C PRO A 111 18.43 -7.46 2.84
N THR A 112 18.71 -6.37 3.57
CA THR A 112 18.37 -6.25 4.99
C THR A 112 17.66 -4.92 5.30
N PRO A 113 16.86 -4.84 6.39
CA PRO A 113 16.28 -3.58 6.85
C PRO A 113 17.31 -2.50 7.14
N GLU A 114 18.46 -2.88 7.71
CA GLU A 114 19.55 -1.96 8.04
C GLU A 114 20.16 -1.36 6.77
N ALA A 115 20.44 -2.17 5.77
CA ALA A 115 20.94 -1.70 4.47
C ALA A 115 19.89 -0.82 3.76
N PHE A 116 18.61 -1.15 3.85
CA PHE A 116 17.54 -0.31 3.33
C PHE A 116 17.53 1.07 3.99
N LYS A 117 17.57 1.12 5.31
CA LYS A 117 17.59 2.38 6.06
C LYS A 117 18.78 3.25 5.67
N GLU A 118 19.96 2.65 5.51
CA GLU A 118 21.17 3.34 5.12
C GLU A 118 21.12 3.88 3.68
N GLN A 119 20.66 3.06 2.74
CA GLN A 119 20.71 3.36 1.31
C GLN A 119 19.48 4.09 0.79
N MET A 120 18.31 3.82 1.37
CA MET A 120 17.00 4.26 0.87
C MET A 120 16.10 4.87 1.96
N GLY A 121 16.59 5.09 3.16
CA GLY A 121 15.79 5.58 4.29
C GLY A 121 15.28 7.01 4.13
N ASN A 122 15.71 7.76 3.13
CA ASN A 122 15.33 9.16 2.87
C ASN A 122 14.35 9.33 1.69
N LEU A 123 13.75 8.25 1.21
CA LEU A 123 12.73 8.37 0.16
C LEU A 123 11.53 9.17 0.67
N GLU A 124 10.98 10.03 -0.20
CA GLU A 124 9.85 10.89 0.14
C GLU A 124 8.59 10.06 0.45
N PRO A 125 8.00 10.19 1.64
CA PRO A 125 6.74 9.54 1.96
C PRO A 125 5.54 10.26 1.32
N LEU A 126 4.38 9.64 1.34
CA LEU A 126 3.13 10.31 1.01
C LEU A 126 2.88 11.44 2.01
N SER A 127 2.40 12.59 1.49
CA SER A 127 2.13 13.76 2.31
C SER A 127 0.83 13.62 3.12
N GLU A 128 0.61 14.54 4.06
CA GLU A 128 -0.66 14.62 4.79
C GLU A 128 -1.84 14.85 3.85
N ASP A 129 -1.66 15.66 2.81
CA ASP A 129 -2.70 15.89 1.79
C ASP A 129 -2.98 14.63 0.98
N ASP A 130 -1.95 13.84 0.65
CA ASP A 130 -2.13 12.55 0.00
C ASP A 130 -2.92 11.59 0.86
N VAL A 131 -2.58 11.49 2.15
CA VAL A 131 -3.28 10.64 3.12
C VAL A 131 -4.75 11.03 3.22
N ALA A 132 -5.05 12.33 3.34
CA ALA A 132 -6.43 12.82 3.39
C ALA A 132 -7.22 12.48 2.11
N ALA A 133 -6.60 12.68 0.94
CA ALA A 133 -7.23 12.39 -0.34
C ALA A 133 -7.45 10.88 -0.54
N LEU A 134 -6.49 10.04 -0.14
CA LEU A 134 -6.62 8.59 -0.19
C LEU A 134 -7.74 8.11 0.73
N LYS A 135 -7.81 8.60 1.94
CA LYS A 135 -8.89 8.29 2.89
C LYS A 135 -10.26 8.62 2.31
N ALA A 136 -10.41 9.83 1.76
CA ALA A 136 -11.67 10.27 1.16
C ALA A 136 -12.07 9.37 -0.02
N GLU A 137 -11.14 9.03 -0.90
CA GLU A 137 -11.40 8.18 -2.05
C GLU A 137 -11.72 6.74 -1.64
N LEU A 138 -11.02 6.18 -0.65
CA LEU A 138 -11.31 4.88 -0.06
C LEU A 138 -12.75 4.81 0.46
N ILE A 139 -13.15 5.79 1.26
CA ILE A 139 -14.51 5.86 1.81
C ILE A 139 -15.55 5.97 0.69
N ARG A 140 -15.28 6.79 -0.33
CA ARG A 140 -16.16 6.94 -1.49
C ARG A 140 -16.34 5.61 -2.23
N LEU A 141 -15.24 4.92 -2.54
CA LEU A 141 -15.26 3.63 -3.23
C LEU A 141 -16.01 2.56 -2.45
N LEU A 142 -15.80 2.49 -1.13
CA LEU A 142 -16.47 1.52 -0.27
C LEU A 142 -17.99 1.71 -0.23
N SER A 143 -18.50 2.91 -0.54
CA SER A 143 -19.94 3.19 -0.61
C SER A 143 -20.55 2.85 -1.97
N THR A 144 -19.75 2.52 -2.98
CA THR A 144 -20.25 2.12 -4.29
C THR A 144 -20.84 0.71 -4.26
N ASP A 145 -21.75 0.39 -5.19
CA ASP A 145 -22.40 -0.92 -5.27
C ASP A 145 -21.37 -2.06 -5.42
N ARG A 146 -20.31 -1.82 -6.20
CA ARG A 146 -19.25 -2.79 -6.41
C ARG A 146 -18.61 -3.27 -5.11
N TYR A 147 -18.30 -2.35 -4.21
CA TYR A 147 -17.58 -2.67 -2.97
C TYR A 147 -18.52 -2.90 -1.78
N ARG A 148 -19.70 -2.31 -1.79
CA ARG A 148 -20.68 -2.51 -0.72
C ARG A 148 -21.15 -3.96 -0.62
N ASP A 149 -21.37 -4.58 -1.76
CA ASP A 149 -21.91 -5.95 -1.87
C ASP A 149 -20.81 -7.01 -2.09
N PHE A 150 -19.59 -6.65 -1.80
CA PHE A 150 -18.40 -7.49 -2.01
C PHE A 150 -18.40 -8.72 -1.08
#